data_46d2c82f693f111b66e076bd1296d750
#
_entry.id   46d2c82f693f111b66e076bd1296d750
#
_cell.length_a   1.000
_cell.length_b   1.000
_cell.length_c   1.000
_cell.angle_alpha   90.00
_cell.angle_beta   90.00
_cell.angle_gamma   90.00
#
_symmetry.space_group_name_H-M   'P 1'
#
loop_
_entity.id
_entity.type
_entity.pdbx_description
1 polymer ?
#
loop_
_entity_poly.entity_id
_entity_poly.type
_entity_poly.pdbx_seq_one_letter_code
_entity_poly.pdbx_strand_id
1 'polypeptide(L)'
;MFHHYLDVWNHTLLALSLSEKDFDIRFCLLLHDIGKPFSYQDEEVRHFRNHAKVSSEMSKEILYRLGYDEEYINYLCYLIENHDIRIEDEQIKNNYDICLKLFEIQKCDALAHHPDMLEKRKKYLDETHKKLI
;
A
#
# COMPACT_ATOMS: atom_id res chain seq x y z
N MET A 1 10.85 -16.60 -13.21
CA MET A 1 10.73 -17.14 -11.87
C MET A 1 10.39 -16.07 -10.86
N PHE A 2 9.64 -16.43 -9.90
CA PHE A 2 9.17 -15.48 -8.94
C PHE A 2 10.10 -15.33 -7.79
N HIS A 3 10.25 -14.12 -7.35
CA HIS A 3 11.06 -13.80 -6.20
C HIS A 3 10.20 -13.41 -5.02
N HIS A 4 8.91 -13.50 -5.19
CA HIS A 4 7.97 -13.14 -4.14
C HIS A 4 7.55 -14.38 -3.40
N TYR A 5 7.34 -14.23 -2.10
CA TYR A 5 6.78 -15.29 -1.29
C TYR A 5 5.45 -15.74 -1.86
N LEU A 6 4.64 -14.74 -2.26
CA LEU A 6 3.37 -14.97 -2.91
C LEU A 6 3.34 -14.14 -4.19
N ASP A 7 2.56 -14.57 -5.18
CA ASP A 7 2.38 -13.73 -6.34
C ASP A 7 1.53 -12.52 -5.93
N VAL A 8 1.41 -11.56 -6.85
CA VAL A 8 0.75 -10.29 -6.54
C VAL A 8 -0.68 -10.51 -6.04
N TRP A 9 -1.41 -11.40 -6.71
CA TRP A 9 -2.80 -11.62 -6.36
C TRP A 9 -2.94 -12.26 -4.98
N ASN A 10 -2.17 -13.30 -4.70
CA ASN A 10 -2.24 -13.96 -3.41
C ASN A 10 -1.75 -13.07 -2.27
N HIS A 11 -0.72 -12.26 -2.54
CA HIS A 11 -0.28 -11.27 -1.57
C HIS A 11 -1.41 -10.30 -1.23
N THR A 12 -2.11 -9.82 -2.26
CA THR A 12 -3.21 -8.89 -2.06
C THR A 12 -4.32 -9.53 -1.24
N LEU A 13 -4.67 -10.77 -1.53
CA LEU A 13 -5.72 -11.46 -0.79
C LEU A 13 -5.33 -11.65 0.66
N LEU A 14 -4.07 -11.99 0.92
CA LEU A 14 -3.62 -12.17 2.29
C LEU A 14 -3.66 -10.84 3.05
N ALA A 15 -3.19 -9.77 2.42
CA ALA A 15 -3.21 -8.46 3.06
C ALA A 15 -4.65 -8.05 3.40
N LEU A 16 -5.59 -8.31 2.49
CA LEU A 16 -7.00 -8.04 2.75
C LEU A 16 -7.52 -8.83 3.93
N SER A 17 -7.13 -10.08 4.03
CA SER A 17 -7.63 -10.94 5.11
C SER A 17 -7.12 -10.48 6.48
N LEU A 18 -6.00 -9.77 6.50
CA LEU A 18 -5.41 -9.28 7.74
C LEU A 18 -5.90 -7.89 8.13
N SER A 19 -6.62 -7.23 7.25
CA SER A 19 -7.03 -5.84 7.49
C SER A 19 -8.24 -5.77 8.42
N GLU A 20 -8.37 -4.62 9.06
CA GLU A 20 -9.55 -4.32 9.85
C GLU A 20 -10.72 -4.01 8.95
N LYS A 21 -11.91 -4.00 9.53
CA LYS A 21 -13.12 -3.73 8.75
C LYS A 21 -13.25 -2.24 8.47
N ASP A 22 -12.49 -1.77 7.53
CA ASP A 22 -12.51 -0.37 7.09
C ASP A 22 -12.53 -0.39 5.58
N PHE A 23 -13.56 0.21 5.00
CA PHE A 23 -13.75 0.15 3.56
C PHE A 23 -12.58 0.77 2.81
N ASP A 24 -12.13 1.94 3.24
CA ASP A 24 -11.06 2.64 2.54
C ASP A 24 -9.75 1.84 2.59
N ILE A 25 -9.45 1.28 3.75
CA ILE A 25 -8.25 0.48 3.92
C ILE A 25 -8.32 -0.75 3.02
N ARG A 26 -9.45 -1.43 3.03
CA ARG A 26 -9.61 -2.64 2.21
C ARG A 26 -9.57 -2.31 0.73
N PHE A 27 -10.21 -1.23 0.32
CA PHE A 27 -10.20 -0.83 -1.08
C PHE A 27 -8.79 -0.48 -1.52
N CYS A 28 -8.07 0.25 -0.67
CA CYS A 28 -6.68 0.57 -0.96
C CYS A 28 -5.83 -0.69 -1.10
N LEU A 29 -5.97 -1.64 -0.17
CA LEU A 29 -5.20 -2.87 -0.23
C LEU A 29 -5.52 -3.68 -1.49
N LEU A 30 -6.78 -3.69 -1.90
CA LEU A 30 -7.16 -4.38 -3.12
C LEU A 30 -6.44 -3.81 -4.33
N LEU A 31 -6.23 -2.52 -4.36
CA LEU A 31 -5.68 -1.84 -5.53
C LEU A 31 -4.20 -1.50 -5.40
N HIS A 32 -3.60 -1.70 -4.21
CA HIS A 32 -2.28 -1.10 -3.95
C HIS A 32 -1.16 -1.65 -4.82
N ASP A 33 -1.27 -2.87 -5.29
CA ASP A 33 -0.20 -3.50 -6.06
C ASP A 33 -0.62 -3.87 -7.48
N ILE A 34 -1.76 -3.36 -7.96
CA ILE A 34 -2.20 -3.74 -9.32
C ILE A 34 -1.24 -3.28 -10.40
N GLY A 35 -0.41 -2.29 -10.10
CA GLY A 35 0.55 -1.79 -11.06
C GLY A 35 1.86 -2.55 -11.14
N LYS A 36 2.09 -3.48 -10.20
CA LYS A 36 3.37 -4.20 -10.18
C LYS A 36 3.71 -4.88 -11.50
N PRO A 37 2.79 -5.63 -12.12
CA PRO A 37 3.14 -6.29 -13.38
C PRO A 37 3.51 -5.31 -14.49
N PHE A 38 3.08 -4.06 -14.38
CA PHE A 38 3.29 -3.06 -15.42
C PHE A 38 4.42 -2.09 -15.09
N SER A 39 5.03 -2.21 -13.92
CA SER A 39 6.13 -1.36 -13.53
C SER A 39 7.48 -2.05 -13.63
N TYR A 40 7.49 -3.30 -13.98
CA TYR A 40 8.70 -4.08 -14.15
C TYR A 40 9.37 -3.65 -15.45
N GLN A 41 10.58 -3.17 -15.39
CA GLN A 41 11.23 -2.61 -16.57
C GLN A 41 12.51 -3.29 -16.95
N ASP A 42 13.15 -3.95 -16.01
CA ASP A 42 14.48 -4.49 -16.27
C ASP A 42 14.64 -5.79 -15.55
N GLU A 43 15.05 -6.81 -16.27
CA GLU A 43 15.19 -8.10 -15.66
C GLU A 43 16.23 -8.16 -14.61
N GLU A 44 17.24 -7.33 -14.73
CA GLU A 44 18.31 -7.37 -13.76
C GLU A 44 17.99 -6.62 -12.51
N VAL A 45 17.11 -5.65 -12.61
CA VAL A 45 16.71 -4.87 -11.47
C VAL A 45 15.29 -5.25 -11.13
N ARG A 46 15.18 -6.18 -10.25
CA ARG A 46 13.88 -6.71 -9.89
C ARG A 46 13.12 -5.78 -9.02
N HIS A 47 13.19 -4.53 -9.28
CA HIS A 47 12.50 -3.55 -8.48
C HIS A 47 11.24 -3.18 -9.19
N PHE A 48 10.14 -3.37 -8.57
CA PHE A 48 8.90 -2.86 -9.10
C PHE A 48 8.85 -1.38 -8.80
N ARG A 49 9.82 -0.66 -9.38
CA ARG A 49 9.92 0.78 -9.13
C ARG A 49 8.67 1.45 -9.64
N ASN A 50 8.23 2.43 -8.89
CA ASN A 50 7.05 3.20 -9.24
C ASN A 50 5.78 2.37 -9.25
N HIS A 51 5.82 1.14 -8.69
CA HIS A 51 4.59 0.34 -8.73
C HIS A 51 3.46 1.03 -8.00
N ALA A 52 3.76 1.76 -6.92
CA ALA A 52 2.74 2.48 -6.19
C ALA A 52 2.14 3.59 -7.03
N LYS A 53 2.98 4.29 -7.78
CA LYS A 53 2.49 5.34 -8.64
C LYS A 53 1.67 4.77 -9.80
N VAL A 54 2.15 3.68 -10.41
CA VAL A 54 1.41 3.03 -11.49
C VAL A 54 0.09 2.50 -10.97
N SER A 55 0.10 1.89 -9.77
CA SER A 55 -1.13 1.41 -9.17
C SER A 55 -2.11 2.54 -8.91
N SER A 56 -1.60 3.69 -8.47
CA SER A 56 -2.44 4.85 -8.23
C SER A 56 -3.07 5.36 -9.53
N GLU A 57 -2.29 5.41 -10.61
CA GLU A 57 -2.80 5.88 -11.89
C GLU A 57 -3.84 4.92 -12.45
N MET A 58 -3.59 3.61 -12.35
CA MET A 58 -4.55 2.62 -12.79
C MET A 58 -5.82 2.68 -11.97
N SER A 59 -5.67 2.88 -10.67
CA SER A 59 -6.81 2.97 -9.76
C SER A 59 -7.66 4.19 -10.05
N LYS A 60 -7.03 5.30 -10.44
CA LYS A 60 -7.77 6.50 -10.77
C LYS A 60 -8.76 6.22 -11.90
N GLU A 61 -8.31 5.52 -12.92
CA GLU A 61 -9.17 5.17 -14.05
C GLU A 61 -10.29 4.23 -13.60
N ILE A 62 -9.94 3.23 -12.80
CA ILE A 62 -10.94 2.27 -12.31
C ILE A 62 -11.99 2.96 -11.49
N LEU A 63 -11.57 3.82 -10.56
CA LEU A 63 -12.50 4.51 -9.67
C LEU A 63 -13.39 5.48 -10.43
N TYR A 64 -12.82 6.13 -11.45
CA TYR A 64 -13.59 7.02 -12.29
C TYR A 64 -14.70 6.24 -13.00
N ARG A 65 -14.35 5.08 -13.55
CA ARG A 65 -15.34 4.26 -14.26
C ARG A 65 -16.39 3.70 -13.33
N LEU A 66 -16.05 3.50 -12.05
CA LEU A 66 -17.01 3.01 -11.07
C LEU A 66 -17.92 4.11 -10.56
N GLY A 67 -17.66 5.36 -10.93
CA GLY A 67 -18.56 6.45 -10.59
C GLY A 67 -18.23 7.19 -9.32
N TYR A 68 -17.06 6.98 -8.75
CA TYR A 68 -16.66 7.74 -7.56
C TYR A 68 -16.34 9.18 -7.93
N ASP A 69 -16.56 10.10 -6.98
CA ASP A 69 -16.28 11.49 -7.25
C ASP A 69 -14.79 11.78 -7.14
N GLU A 70 -14.38 12.94 -7.64
CA GLU A 70 -12.98 13.30 -7.74
C GLU A 70 -12.33 13.38 -6.36
N GLU A 71 -13.05 13.87 -5.38
CA GLU A 71 -12.49 14.00 -4.05
C GLU A 71 -12.11 12.64 -3.46
N TYR A 72 -13.02 11.67 -3.60
CA TYR A 72 -12.73 10.33 -3.09
C TYR A 72 -11.62 9.66 -3.88
N ILE A 73 -11.61 9.85 -5.21
CA ILE A 73 -10.57 9.29 -6.05
C ILE A 73 -9.20 9.81 -5.61
N ASN A 74 -9.09 11.11 -5.40
CA ASN A 74 -7.83 11.69 -4.98
C ASN A 74 -7.40 11.18 -3.61
N TYR A 75 -8.34 11.02 -2.71
CA TYR A 75 -8.06 10.51 -1.38
C TYR A 75 -7.52 9.08 -1.43
N LEU A 76 -8.23 8.21 -2.14
CA LEU A 76 -7.81 6.81 -2.20
C LEU A 76 -6.50 6.64 -2.96
N CYS A 77 -6.33 7.38 -4.04
CA CYS A 77 -5.09 7.32 -4.81
C CYS A 77 -3.90 7.82 -4.00
N TYR A 78 -4.12 8.79 -3.11
CA TYR A 78 -3.06 9.23 -2.22
C TYR A 78 -2.62 8.08 -1.31
N LEU A 79 -3.57 7.35 -0.76
CA LEU A 79 -3.23 6.21 0.09
C LEU A 79 -2.48 5.14 -0.68
N ILE A 80 -2.91 4.88 -1.90
CA ILE A 80 -2.25 3.87 -2.74
C ILE A 80 -0.82 4.30 -3.06
N GLU A 81 -0.65 5.54 -3.47
CA GLU A 81 0.65 6.02 -3.90
C GLU A 81 1.65 6.05 -2.74
N ASN A 82 1.17 6.25 -1.53
CA ASN A 82 2.03 6.39 -0.36
C ASN A 82 2.11 5.12 0.49
N HIS A 83 1.57 4.00 0.01
CA HIS A 83 1.49 2.82 0.86
C HIS A 83 2.86 2.22 1.19
N ASP A 84 3.89 2.52 0.41
CA ASP A 84 5.22 1.99 0.70
C ASP A 84 6.23 3.10 0.98
N ILE A 85 5.75 4.29 1.29
CA ILE A 85 6.61 5.42 1.63
C ILE A 85 6.54 5.64 3.14
N ARG A 86 7.69 5.86 3.77
CA ARG A 86 7.74 6.05 5.21
C ARG A 86 6.90 7.25 5.62
N ILE A 87 6.15 7.08 6.71
CA ILE A 87 5.35 8.16 7.27
C ILE A 87 6.26 9.06 8.07
N GLU A 88 6.27 10.35 7.72
CA GLU A 88 7.13 11.33 8.37
C GLU A 88 6.42 12.03 9.52
N ASP A 89 7.21 12.52 10.47
CA ASP A 89 6.67 13.19 11.63
C ASP A 89 5.76 14.36 11.25
N GLU A 90 6.15 15.10 10.22
CA GLU A 90 5.37 16.24 9.78
C GLU A 90 4.02 15.83 9.24
N GLN A 91 3.96 14.68 8.56
CA GLN A 91 2.69 14.16 8.08
C GLN A 91 1.76 13.82 9.24
N ILE A 92 2.31 13.21 10.28
CA ILE A 92 1.52 12.84 11.45
C ILE A 92 0.95 14.10 12.10
N LYS A 93 1.77 15.15 12.17
CA LYS A 93 1.34 16.39 12.76
C LYS A 93 0.21 17.06 11.98
N ASN A 94 0.30 17.01 10.64
CA ASN A 94 -0.63 17.73 9.79
C ASN A 94 -1.84 16.90 9.37
N ASN A 95 -1.69 15.57 9.29
CA ASN A 95 -2.75 14.70 8.79
C ASN A 95 -2.79 13.40 9.58
N TYR A 96 -3.07 13.51 10.86
CA TYR A 96 -3.02 12.37 11.76
C TYR A 96 -3.93 11.23 11.30
N ASP A 97 -5.18 11.56 10.92
CA ASP A 97 -6.14 10.52 10.55
C ASP A 97 -5.70 9.75 9.32
N ILE A 98 -5.15 10.46 8.34
CA ILE A 98 -4.64 9.80 7.13
C ILE A 98 -3.46 8.91 7.48
N CYS A 99 -2.61 9.35 8.40
CA CYS A 99 -1.46 8.55 8.80
C CYS A 99 -1.88 7.28 9.53
N LEU A 100 -2.97 7.33 10.30
CA LEU A 100 -3.48 6.12 10.91
C LEU A 100 -3.88 5.10 9.85
N LYS A 101 -4.54 5.54 8.80
CA LYS A 101 -4.93 4.64 7.72
C LYS A 101 -3.72 4.13 6.95
N LEU A 102 -2.77 5.01 6.65
CA LEU A 102 -1.54 4.59 5.98
C LEU A 102 -0.79 3.55 6.80
N PHE A 103 -0.71 3.77 8.11
CA PHE A 103 0.00 2.82 8.96
C PHE A 103 -0.66 1.46 8.92
N GLU A 104 -1.99 1.41 9.00
CA GLU A 104 -2.70 0.14 8.95
C GLU A 104 -2.47 -0.55 7.61
N ILE A 105 -2.51 0.21 6.52
CA ILE A 105 -2.24 -0.34 5.20
C ILE A 105 -0.83 -0.91 5.13
N GLN A 106 0.16 -0.17 5.61
CA GLN A 106 1.55 -0.59 5.58
C GLN A 106 1.76 -1.84 6.45
N LYS A 107 1.08 -1.91 7.57
CA LYS A 107 1.19 -3.06 8.45
C LYS A 107 0.63 -4.31 7.77
N CYS A 108 -0.56 -4.20 7.18
CA CYS A 108 -1.16 -5.34 6.50
C CYS A 108 -0.32 -5.78 5.31
N ASP A 109 0.21 -4.83 4.57
CA ASP A 109 1.08 -5.13 3.44
C ASP A 109 2.33 -5.88 3.90
N ALA A 110 2.95 -5.41 4.98
CA ALA A 110 4.16 -6.03 5.51
C ALA A 110 3.88 -7.43 6.02
N LEU A 111 2.77 -7.62 6.72
CA LEU A 111 2.43 -8.93 7.28
C LEU A 111 2.12 -9.95 6.18
N ALA A 112 1.79 -9.50 4.99
CA ALA A 112 1.51 -10.38 3.88
C ALA A 112 2.74 -10.72 3.06
N HIS A 113 3.91 -10.20 3.43
CA HIS A 113 5.16 -10.51 2.76
C HIS A 113 5.84 -11.69 3.42
N HIS A 114 6.90 -12.16 2.76
CA HIS A 114 7.74 -13.20 3.34
C HIS A 114 8.26 -12.75 4.72
N PRO A 115 8.39 -13.68 5.68
CA PRO A 115 8.86 -13.32 7.02
C PRO A 115 10.15 -12.51 7.04
N ASP A 116 11.06 -12.77 6.11
CA ASP A 116 12.32 -12.02 6.06
C ASP A 116 12.06 -10.54 5.78
N MET A 117 11.10 -10.26 4.92
CA MET A 117 10.75 -8.89 4.60
C MET A 117 10.06 -8.21 5.78
N LEU A 118 9.21 -8.96 6.47
CA LEU A 118 8.55 -8.45 7.66
C LEU A 118 9.57 -8.08 8.73
N GLU A 119 10.58 -8.92 8.90
CA GLU A 119 11.61 -8.67 9.88
C GLU A 119 12.33 -7.35 9.58
N LYS A 120 12.60 -7.08 8.31
CA LYS A 120 13.26 -5.85 7.93
C LYS A 120 12.43 -4.62 8.22
N ARG A 121 11.12 -4.76 8.17
CA ARG A 121 10.21 -3.62 8.38
C ARG A 121 9.77 -3.45 9.82
N LYS A 122 10.06 -4.43 10.65
CA LYS A 122 9.52 -4.45 12.01
C LYS A 122 9.90 -3.21 12.80
N LYS A 123 11.16 -2.80 12.70
CA LYS A 123 11.62 -1.64 13.46
C LYS A 123 10.85 -0.38 13.07
N TYR A 124 10.68 -0.18 11.77
CA TYR A 124 9.93 0.97 11.28
C TYR A 124 8.48 0.93 11.78
N LEU A 125 7.86 -0.24 11.71
CA LEU A 125 6.47 -0.38 12.14
C LEU A 125 6.33 -0.12 13.63
N ASP A 126 7.25 -0.65 14.44
CA ASP A 126 7.19 -0.46 15.88
C ASP A 126 7.38 1.01 16.25
N GLU A 127 8.34 1.67 15.60
CA GLU A 127 8.60 3.08 15.88
C GLU A 127 7.44 3.96 15.46
N THR A 128 6.87 3.66 14.31
CA THR A 128 5.76 4.44 13.79
C THR A 128 4.51 4.23 14.66
N HIS A 129 4.28 3.01 15.12
CA HIS A 129 3.17 2.73 16.01
C HIS A 129 3.24 3.60 17.25
N LYS A 130 4.42 3.72 17.84
CA LYS A 130 4.60 4.53 19.04
C LYS A 130 4.27 6.01 18.82
N LYS A 131 4.53 6.48 17.61
CA LYS A 131 4.23 7.88 17.30
C LYS A 131 2.74 8.13 17.11
N LEU A 132 2.00 7.09 16.79
CA LEU A 132 0.58 7.23 16.48
C LEU A 132 -0.35 6.97 17.66
N ILE A 133 0.16 6.41 18.74
CA ILE A 133 -0.68 6.13 19.91
C ILE A 133 -0.67 7.24 20.94
#